data_3516d3c21acb226850c6cbfc6e4ab5af
#
_entry.id   3516d3c21acb226850c6cbfc6e4ab5af
#
_cell.length_a   1.000
_cell.length_b   1.000
_cell.length_c   1.000
_cell.angle_alpha   90.00
_cell.angle_beta   90.00
_cell.angle_gamma   90.00
#
_symmetry.space_group_name_H-M   'P 1'
#
loop_
_entity.id
_entity.type
_entity.pdbx_description
1 polymer ?
#
loop_
_entity_poly.entity_id
_entity_poly.type
_entity_poly.pdbx_seq_one_letter_code
_entity_poly.pdbx_strand_id
1 'polypeptide(L)'
;MIQRTAEVVSPKHPDKLCDIISDAILDLFLENDPYVRCAVETCGGHGKLFITGEVTYYGNTITNGEIQQVASKISGIPADQITIHIVEQSPEIKKGVDTGGAGDQGIMIGYACNENEEKVPQEYYLARKLNK
;
A
#
# COMPACT_ATOMS: atom_id res chain seq x y z
N MET A 1 16.20 -33.03 10.55
CA MET A 1 16.47 -31.89 9.63
C MET A 1 15.27 -30.96 9.72
N ILE A 2 15.47 -29.70 10.06
CA ILE A 2 14.38 -28.70 10.09
C ILE A 2 14.26 -28.13 8.68
N GLN A 3 13.06 -28.27 8.09
CA GLN A 3 12.73 -27.61 6.82
C GLN A 3 12.14 -26.23 7.12
N ARG A 4 12.63 -25.22 6.40
CA ARG A 4 12.11 -23.85 6.44
C ARG A 4 11.69 -23.45 5.03
N THR A 5 10.65 -22.67 4.92
CA THR A 5 10.09 -22.21 3.64
C THR A 5 9.89 -20.70 3.68
N ALA A 6 10.00 -20.08 2.52
CA ALA A 6 9.67 -18.67 2.33
C ALA A 6 9.02 -18.45 0.96
N GLU A 7 8.17 -17.47 0.88
CA GLU A 7 7.46 -17.06 -0.33
C GLU A 7 7.71 -15.57 -0.58
N VAL A 8 7.96 -15.22 -1.84
CA VAL A 8 8.12 -13.83 -2.28
C VAL A 8 7.44 -13.67 -3.64
N VAL A 9 6.50 -12.74 -3.73
CA VAL A 9 5.81 -12.41 -4.99
C VAL A 9 6.72 -11.67 -5.96
N SER A 10 6.54 -11.88 -7.26
CA SER A 10 7.32 -11.20 -8.29
C SER A 10 6.99 -9.69 -8.33
N PRO A 11 7.92 -8.85 -8.84
CA PRO A 11 7.69 -7.40 -8.92
C PRO A 11 6.46 -6.99 -9.73
N LYS A 12 5.98 -7.86 -10.64
CA LYS A 12 4.79 -7.63 -11.48
C LYS A 12 3.56 -8.42 -11.02
N HIS A 13 3.64 -9.06 -9.85
CA HIS A 13 2.48 -9.74 -9.27
C HIS A 13 1.38 -8.71 -8.97
N PRO A 14 0.09 -9.01 -9.24
CA PRO A 14 -1.02 -8.09 -8.96
C PRO A 14 -1.01 -7.53 -7.54
N ASP A 15 -0.77 -8.35 -6.52
CA ASP A 15 -0.72 -7.90 -5.12
C ASP A 15 0.39 -6.85 -4.92
N LYS A 16 1.58 -7.08 -5.49
CA LYS A 16 2.68 -6.10 -5.40
C LYS A 16 2.36 -4.79 -6.11
N LEU A 17 1.70 -4.87 -7.27
CA LEU A 17 1.26 -3.67 -7.99
C LEU A 17 0.19 -2.90 -7.20
N CYS A 18 -0.74 -3.60 -6.54
CA CYS A 18 -1.76 -2.97 -5.71
C CYS A 18 -1.12 -2.24 -4.51
N ASP A 19 -0.16 -2.85 -3.82
CA ASP A 19 0.61 -2.21 -2.74
C ASP A 19 1.29 -0.92 -3.24
N ILE A 20 2.01 -1.01 -4.38
CA ILE A 20 2.72 0.15 -4.96
C ILE A 20 1.74 1.27 -5.34
N ILE A 21 0.54 0.94 -5.83
CA ILE A 21 -0.49 1.93 -6.16
C ILE A 21 -1.00 2.60 -4.89
N SER A 22 -1.30 1.84 -3.83
CA SER A 22 -1.74 2.39 -2.55
C SER A 22 -0.68 3.32 -1.95
N ASP A 23 0.59 2.94 -1.96
CA ASP A 23 1.72 3.76 -1.52
C ASP A 23 1.84 5.05 -2.35
N ALA A 24 1.73 4.97 -3.68
CA ALA A 24 1.82 6.14 -4.56
C ALA A 24 0.62 7.10 -4.40
N ILE A 25 -0.55 6.60 -4.05
CA ILE A 25 -1.70 7.44 -3.70
C ILE A 25 -1.45 8.14 -2.36
N LEU A 26 -0.89 7.46 -1.37
CA LEU A 26 -0.46 8.09 -0.13
C LEU A 26 0.55 9.21 -0.39
N ASP A 27 1.56 8.97 -1.23
CA ASP A 27 2.56 9.99 -1.61
C ASP A 27 1.89 11.20 -2.24
N LEU A 28 0.92 11.01 -3.15
CA LEU A 28 0.16 12.09 -3.78
C LEU A 28 -0.56 12.98 -2.76
N PHE A 29 -1.12 12.38 -1.70
CA PHE A 29 -1.75 13.13 -0.62
C PHE A 29 -0.71 13.83 0.27
N LEU A 30 0.41 13.16 0.59
CA LEU A 30 1.49 13.70 1.43
C LEU A 30 2.19 14.91 0.80
N GLU A 31 2.29 14.97 -0.52
CA GLU A 31 2.82 16.15 -1.23
C GLU A 31 2.00 17.42 -0.95
N ASN A 32 0.72 17.29 -0.66
CA ASN A 32 -0.21 18.38 -0.39
C ASN A 32 -0.47 18.61 1.11
N ASP A 33 -0.39 17.58 1.93
CA ASP A 33 -0.61 17.64 3.38
C ASP A 33 0.25 16.62 4.11
N PRO A 34 1.35 17.04 4.78
CA PRO A 34 2.23 16.13 5.50
C PRO A 34 1.59 15.48 6.73
N TYR A 35 0.39 15.91 7.11
CA TYR A 35 -0.40 15.35 8.23
C TYR A 35 -1.61 14.55 7.75
N VAL A 36 -1.69 14.23 6.47
CA VAL A 36 -2.79 13.43 5.92
C VAL A 36 -2.97 12.11 6.67
N ARG A 37 -4.20 11.73 6.86
CA ARG A 37 -4.58 10.37 7.27
C ARG A 37 -5.21 9.67 6.08
N CYS A 38 -4.52 8.69 5.56
CA CYS A 38 -4.87 7.99 4.35
C CYS A 38 -4.92 6.47 4.63
N ALA A 39 -6.10 5.90 4.48
CA ALA A 39 -6.35 4.47 4.57
C ALA A 39 -6.96 4.02 3.24
N VAL A 40 -6.14 4.02 2.19
CA VAL A 40 -6.56 3.66 0.83
C VAL A 40 -6.00 2.31 0.46
N GLU A 41 -6.89 1.44 0.03
CA GLU A 41 -6.62 0.08 -0.41
C GLU A 41 -6.87 -0.06 -1.90
N THR A 42 -6.04 -0.86 -2.56
CA THR A 42 -6.15 -1.19 -3.97
C THR A 42 -6.33 -2.68 -4.14
N CYS A 43 -7.31 -3.07 -4.95
CA CYS A 43 -7.52 -4.45 -5.36
C CYS A 43 -7.61 -4.51 -6.87
N GLY A 44 -6.95 -5.49 -7.51
CA GLY A 44 -6.99 -5.57 -8.95
C GLY A 44 -6.42 -6.83 -9.56
N GLY A 45 -6.71 -6.95 -10.85
CA GLY A 45 -6.26 -8.04 -11.71
C GLY A 45 -7.07 -8.06 -12.99
N HIS A 46 -6.58 -8.83 -13.98
CA HIS A 46 -7.25 -9.00 -15.26
C HIS A 46 -7.66 -7.69 -15.97
N GLY A 47 -6.79 -6.68 -15.89
CA GLY A 47 -6.99 -5.39 -16.56
C GLY A 47 -7.97 -4.44 -15.88
N LYS A 48 -8.32 -4.68 -14.60
CA LYS A 48 -9.19 -3.80 -13.81
C LYS A 48 -8.59 -3.51 -12.45
N LEU A 49 -8.86 -2.30 -11.93
CA LEU A 49 -8.52 -1.88 -10.58
C LEU A 49 -9.75 -1.31 -9.88
N PHE A 50 -9.84 -1.60 -8.59
CA PHE A 50 -10.76 -0.96 -7.67
C PHE A 50 -9.94 -0.35 -6.51
N ILE A 51 -10.10 0.95 -6.31
CA ILE A 51 -9.41 1.73 -5.28
C ILE A 51 -10.48 2.26 -4.34
N THR A 52 -10.35 1.94 -3.06
CA THR A 52 -11.33 2.33 -2.04
C THR A 52 -10.63 2.69 -0.75
N GLY A 53 -11.34 3.39 0.13
CA GLY A 53 -10.81 3.71 1.45
C GLY A 53 -11.30 5.04 1.99
N GLU A 54 -10.60 5.50 3.00
CA GLU A 54 -10.93 6.73 3.72
C GLU A 54 -9.72 7.64 3.79
N VAL A 55 -9.93 8.94 3.57
CA VAL A 55 -8.87 9.95 3.65
C VAL A 55 -9.37 11.16 4.43
N THR A 56 -8.55 11.68 5.33
CA THR A 56 -8.72 13.02 5.91
C THR A 56 -7.48 13.85 5.62
N TYR A 57 -7.65 14.93 4.88
CA TYR A 57 -6.56 15.84 4.55
C TYR A 57 -7.09 17.29 4.44
N TYR A 58 -6.17 18.25 4.55
CA TYR A 58 -6.47 19.68 4.57
C TYR A 58 -5.76 20.46 3.43
N GLY A 59 -5.14 19.74 2.50
CA GLY A 59 -4.45 20.31 1.34
C GLY A 59 -5.38 20.66 0.19
N ASN A 60 -4.78 20.87 -0.98
CA ASN A 60 -5.52 21.14 -2.22
C ASN A 60 -6.32 19.89 -2.63
N THR A 61 -7.49 20.11 -3.23
CA THR A 61 -8.36 19.03 -3.70
C THR A 61 -7.64 18.12 -4.68
N ILE A 62 -7.52 16.85 -4.34
CA ILE A 62 -7.03 15.79 -5.22
C ILE A 62 -8.24 15.14 -5.88
N THR A 63 -8.22 15.12 -7.20
CA THR A 63 -9.32 14.60 -8.01
C THR A 63 -9.18 13.10 -8.27
N ASN A 64 -10.29 12.41 -8.49
CA ASN A 64 -10.26 11.01 -8.94
C ASN A 64 -9.44 10.84 -10.24
N GLY A 65 -9.41 11.85 -11.10
CA GLY A 65 -8.61 11.84 -12.32
C GLY A 65 -7.10 11.77 -12.07
N GLU A 66 -6.60 12.51 -11.07
CA GLU A 66 -5.19 12.44 -10.67
C GLU A 66 -4.84 11.08 -10.08
N ILE A 67 -5.70 10.52 -9.22
CA ILE A 67 -5.53 9.17 -8.67
C ILE A 67 -5.54 8.13 -9.79
N GLN A 68 -6.46 8.22 -10.76
CA GLN A 68 -6.51 7.32 -11.93
C GLN A 68 -5.23 7.41 -12.76
N GLN A 69 -4.68 8.61 -12.96
CA GLN A 69 -3.43 8.80 -13.70
C GLN A 69 -2.25 8.11 -13.02
N VAL A 70 -2.10 8.26 -11.71
CA VAL A 70 -1.06 7.61 -10.92
C VAL A 70 -1.20 6.09 -11.02
N ALA A 71 -2.39 5.55 -10.77
CA ALA A 71 -2.66 4.12 -10.81
C ALA A 71 -2.46 3.53 -12.24
N SER A 72 -2.89 4.24 -13.27
CA SER A 72 -2.72 3.85 -14.67
C SER A 72 -1.24 3.82 -15.06
N LYS A 73 -0.46 4.81 -14.64
CA LYS A 73 0.98 4.89 -14.92
C LYS A 73 1.76 3.71 -14.32
N ILE A 74 1.38 3.27 -13.12
CA ILE A 74 2.04 2.15 -12.42
C ILE A 74 1.62 0.81 -13.00
N SER A 75 0.31 0.60 -13.18
CA SER A 75 -0.26 -0.69 -13.60
C SER A 75 -0.24 -0.93 -15.10
N GLY A 76 -0.22 0.12 -15.91
CA GLY A 76 -0.50 0.07 -17.35
C GLY A 76 -1.98 -0.15 -17.70
N ILE A 77 -2.87 -0.17 -16.69
CA ILE A 77 -4.32 -0.32 -16.88
C ILE A 77 -4.92 1.01 -17.32
N PRO A 78 -5.76 1.06 -18.38
CA PRO A 78 -6.42 2.29 -18.79
C PRO A 78 -7.27 2.91 -17.69
N ALA A 79 -7.32 4.23 -17.60
CA ALA A 79 -8.02 4.96 -16.54
C ALA A 79 -9.52 4.64 -16.45
N ASP A 80 -10.17 4.33 -17.58
CA ASP A 80 -11.57 3.92 -17.66
C ASP A 80 -11.85 2.53 -17.07
N GLN A 81 -10.81 1.73 -16.82
CA GLN A 81 -10.88 0.43 -16.15
C GLN A 81 -10.52 0.53 -14.64
N ILE A 82 -10.35 1.75 -14.12
CA ILE A 82 -10.01 2.03 -12.72
C ILE A 82 -11.22 2.67 -12.06
N THR A 83 -11.81 1.97 -11.09
CA THR A 83 -12.92 2.46 -10.28
C THR A 83 -12.39 2.98 -8.94
N ILE A 84 -12.82 4.19 -8.56
CA ILE A 84 -12.41 4.83 -7.31
C ILE A 84 -13.62 5.11 -6.44
N HIS A 85 -13.53 4.72 -5.16
CA HIS A 85 -14.49 5.04 -4.12
C HIS A 85 -13.76 5.39 -2.82
N ILE A 86 -13.31 6.64 -2.71
CA ILE A 86 -12.64 7.18 -1.53
C ILE A 86 -13.58 8.17 -0.86
N VAL A 87 -13.74 8.02 0.46
CA VAL A 87 -14.62 8.87 1.28
C VAL A 87 -13.81 9.57 2.38
N GLU A 88 -14.40 10.58 3.02
CA GLU A 88 -13.80 11.19 4.21
C GLU A 88 -13.88 10.21 5.39
N GLN A 89 -12.80 10.14 6.18
CA GLN A 89 -12.72 9.28 7.36
C GLN A 89 -13.81 9.63 8.38
N SER A 90 -14.38 8.61 9.00
CA SER A 90 -15.44 8.78 9.98
C SER A 90 -14.98 9.64 11.18
N PRO A 91 -15.88 10.49 11.76
CA PRO A 91 -15.54 11.33 12.92
C PRO A 91 -15.09 10.55 14.15
N GLU A 92 -15.52 9.30 14.30
CA GLU A 92 -15.18 8.43 15.43
C GLU A 92 -13.72 7.96 15.36
N ILE A 93 -13.29 7.50 14.19
CA ILE A 93 -11.88 7.11 13.91
C ILE A 93 -10.99 8.35 14.02
N LYS A 94 -11.43 9.49 13.48
CA LYS A 94 -10.73 10.76 13.54
C LYS A 94 -10.38 11.16 14.98
N LYS A 95 -11.32 11.08 15.92
CA LYS A 95 -11.08 11.39 17.34
C LYS A 95 -10.04 10.48 17.99
N GLY A 96 -10.04 9.19 17.65
CA GLY A 96 -9.08 8.23 18.20
C GLY A 96 -7.65 8.50 17.72
N VAL A 97 -7.48 8.85 16.46
CA VAL A 97 -6.17 9.13 15.84
C VAL A 97 -5.64 10.50 16.24
N ASP A 98 -6.49 11.52 16.35
CA ASP A 98 -6.11 12.90 16.77
C ASP A 98 -5.47 12.96 18.16
N THR A 99 -5.78 12.00 19.03
CA THR A 99 -5.19 11.89 20.38
C THR A 99 -3.94 11.02 20.43
N GLY A 100 -3.39 10.60 19.27
CA GLY A 100 -2.21 9.75 19.16
C GLY A 100 -2.51 8.25 19.31
N GLY A 101 -3.77 7.85 19.21
CA GLY A 101 -4.19 6.47 19.18
C GLY A 101 -3.97 5.82 17.80
N ALA A 102 -4.04 4.49 17.75
CA ALA A 102 -4.00 3.74 16.49
C ALA A 102 -5.34 3.81 15.76
N GLY A 103 -5.30 3.92 14.43
CA GLY A 103 -6.50 3.90 13.58
C GLY A 103 -7.05 2.49 13.34
N ASP A 104 -6.25 1.46 13.63
CA ASP A 104 -6.63 0.05 13.50
C ASP A 104 -5.90 -0.78 14.54
N GLN A 105 -6.33 -2.03 14.72
CA GLN A 105 -5.63 -3.03 15.52
C GLN A 105 -4.41 -3.57 14.74
N GLY A 106 -3.37 -3.97 15.46
CA GLY A 106 -2.21 -4.56 14.81
C GLY A 106 -1.23 -5.20 15.79
N ILE A 107 -0.47 -6.18 15.30
CA ILE A 107 0.65 -6.78 15.98
C ILE A 107 1.90 -6.56 15.15
N MET A 108 2.88 -5.86 15.70
CA MET A 108 4.16 -5.63 15.06
C MET A 108 5.17 -6.68 15.52
N ILE A 109 5.78 -7.39 14.56
CA ILE A 109 6.81 -8.38 14.83
C ILE A 109 8.10 -7.94 14.15
N GLY A 110 9.16 -7.76 14.95
CA GLY A 110 10.49 -7.50 14.45
C GLY A 110 11.37 -8.74 14.62
N TYR A 111 12.09 -9.13 13.56
CA TYR A 111 13.04 -10.23 13.60
C TYR A 111 14.26 -9.93 12.72
N ALA A 112 15.43 -10.18 13.26
CA ALA A 112 16.69 -10.12 12.53
C ALA A 112 17.58 -11.32 12.92
N CYS A 113 18.35 -11.82 11.97
CA CYS A 113 19.28 -12.90 12.20
C CYS A 113 20.63 -12.65 11.50
N ASN A 114 21.62 -13.48 11.76
CA ASN A 114 22.97 -13.32 11.22
C ASN A 114 23.29 -14.38 10.15
N GLU A 115 22.30 -14.79 9.36
CA GLU A 115 22.46 -15.84 8.34
C GLU A 115 22.99 -15.29 7.01
N ASN A 116 22.87 -13.98 6.77
CA ASN A 116 23.35 -13.29 5.59
C ASN A 116 23.56 -11.78 5.85
N GLU A 117 24.05 -11.05 4.86
CA GLU A 117 24.37 -9.62 4.94
C GLU A 117 23.12 -8.75 5.18
N GLU A 118 21.95 -9.17 4.65
CA GLU A 118 20.67 -8.44 4.78
C GLU A 118 20.01 -8.65 6.17
N LYS A 119 20.58 -9.49 7.05
CA LYS A 119 20.08 -9.81 8.39
C LYS A 119 18.68 -10.40 8.43
N VAL A 120 18.25 -11.03 7.35
CA VAL A 120 16.96 -11.73 7.23
C VAL A 120 17.16 -13.25 7.17
N PRO A 121 16.10 -14.07 7.42
CA PRO A 121 16.17 -15.52 7.27
C PRO A 121 16.70 -15.94 5.89
N GLN A 122 17.57 -16.96 5.85
CA GLN A 122 18.24 -17.38 4.62
C GLN A 122 17.25 -17.84 3.54
N GLU A 123 16.19 -18.53 3.89
CA GLU A 123 15.15 -18.93 2.96
C GLU A 123 14.46 -17.73 2.30
N TYR A 124 14.20 -16.68 3.06
CA TYR A 124 13.62 -15.43 2.52
C TYR A 124 14.61 -14.68 1.62
N TYR A 125 15.88 -14.60 2.03
CA TYR A 125 16.94 -14.02 1.22
C TYR A 125 17.06 -14.70 -0.15
N LEU A 126 17.07 -16.05 -0.17
CA LEU A 126 17.15 -16.83 -1.41
C LEU A 126 15.92 -16.63 -2.28
N ALA A 127 14.70 -16.66 -1.72
CA ALA A 127 13.46 -16.43 -2.45
C ALA A 127 13.45 -15.04 -3.12
N ARG A 128 13.91 -13.99 -2.44
CA ARG A 128 14.06 -12.64 -3.00
C ARG A 128 15.11 -12.59 -4.12
N LYS A 129 16.22 -13.29 -3.98
CA LYS A 129 17.29 -13.32 -5.01
C LYS A 129 16.86 -14.02 -6.29
N LEU A 130 16.08 -15.11 -6.16
CA LEU A 130 15.56 -15.87 -7.30
C LEU A 130 14.46 -15.13 -8.05
N ASN A 131 13.82 -14.16 -7.41
CA ASN A 131 12.66 -13.43 -7.94
C ASN A 131 13.02 -12.05 -8.55
N LYS A 132 14.28 -11.73 -8.63
CA LYS A 132 14.82 -10.54 -9.32
C LYS A 132 15.14 -10.88 -10.80
#